data_ae51e64106f67e5ae016d455455c86b5
#
_entry.id   ae51e64106f67e5ae016d455455c86b5
#
_cell.length_a   1.000
_cell.length_b   1.000
_cell.length_c   1.000
_cell.angle_alpha   90.00
_cell.angle_beta   90.00
_cell.angle_gamma   90.00
#
_symmetry.space_group_name_H-M   'P 1'
#
loop_
_entity.id
_entity.type
_entity.pdbx_description
1 polymer ?
#
loop_
_entity_poly.entity_id
_entity_poly.type
_entity_poly.pdbx_seq_one_letter_code
_entity_poly.pdbx_strand_id
1 'polypeptide(L)'
;MRRDRGFTLIELVVVLAIIGFSLAIALPLLAEHVTGPTLNAASGEIRAALRGARSTAIAEDRSVVFRGDPAGGYWLDRRHFSLPVMRGEEPLRVATIGGALISFFPSGGSSGGRILVSSTSGQREIAVDALTGRADAVR
;
A
#
# COMPACT_ATOMS: atom_id res chain seq x y z
N MET A 1 -18.82 -25.93 55.00
CA MET A 1 -19.79 -25.12 54.22
C MET A 1 -19.06 -24.08 53.41
N ARG A 2 -18.92 -24.26 52.10
CA ARG A 2 -18.37 -23.24 51.18
C ARG A 2 -19.50 -22.21 50.93
N ARG A 3 -19.25 -20.95 51.26
CA ARG A 3 -20.08 -19.83 50.91
C ARG A 3 -19.79 -19.51 49.43
N ASP A 4 -20.69 -19.87 48.55
CA ASP A 4 -20.70 -19.41 47.17
C ASP A 4 -21.09 -17.91 47.17
N ARG A 5 -20.10 -17.06 46.95
CA ARG A 5 -20.31 -15.63 46.77
C ARG A 5 -20.73 -15.42 45.33
N GLY A 6 -21.99 -15.18 45.09
CA GLY A 6 -22.49 -14.76 43.79
C GLY A 6 -22.05 -13.33 43.47
N PHE A 7 -21.83 -13.05 42.19
CA PHE A 7 -21.55 -11.70 41.69
C PHE A 7 -22.74 -10.78 41.96
N THR A 8 -22.49 -9.57 42.42
CA THR A 8 -23.53 -8.57 42.60
C THR A 8 -23.82 -7.87 41.29
N LEU A 9 -25.07 -7.42 41.09
CA LEU A 9 -25.49 -6.69 39.90
C LEU A 9 -24.64 -5.41 39.69
N ILE A 10 -24.28 -4.74 40.80
CA ILE A 10 -23.41 -3.55 40.75
C ILE A 10 -21.99 -3.86 40.24
N GLU A 11 -21.45 -5.01 40.60
CA GLU A 11 -20.11 -5.42 40.16
C GLU A 11 -20.09 -5.69 38.66
N LEU A 12 -21.16 -6.28 38.09
CA LEU A 12 -21.30 -6.46 36.65
C LEU A 12 -21.39 -5.13 35.90
N VAL A 13 -22.17 -4.16 36.45
CA VAL A 13 -22.30 -2.81 35.85
C VAL A 13 -20.97 -2.08 35.85
N VAL A 14 -20.18 -2.16 36.95
CA VAL A 14 -18.85 -1.54 37.05
C VAL A 14 -17.87 -2.17 36.06
N VAL A 15 -17.88 -3.49 35.91
CA VAL A 15 -17.02 -4.18 34.92
C VAL A 15 -17.36 -3.76 33.51
N LEU A 16 -18.65 -3.71 33.16
CA LEU A 16 -19.09 -3.23 31.83
C LEU A 16 -18.71 -1.77 31.59
N ALA A 17 -18.80 -0.90 32.60
CA ALA A 17 -18.37 0.49 32.51
C ALA A 17 -16.86 0.59 32.24
N ILE A 18 -16.05 -0.18 32.96
CA ILE A 18 -14.58 -0.20 32.77
C ILE A 18 -14.23 -0.68 31.36
N ILE A 19 -14.87 -1.76 30.88
CA ILE A 19 -14.63 -2.27 29.53
C ILE A 19 -15.05 -1.22 28.49
N GLY A 20 -16.20 -0.59 28.65
CA GLY A 20 -16.66 0.47 27.75
C GLY A 20 -15.70 1.65 27.68
N PHE A 21 -15.21 2.11 28.82
CA PHE A 21 -14.20 3.18 28.88
C PHE A 21 -12.88 2.76 28.24
N SER A 22 -12.42 1.53 28.48
CA SER A 22 -11.21 1.01 27.90
C SER A 22 -11.28 0.93 26.38
N LEU A 23 -12.40 0.47 25.82
CA LEU A 23 -12.63 0.44 24.37
C LEU A 23 -12.72 1.86 23.77
N ALA A 24 -13.36 2.80 24.48
CA ALA A 24 -13.49 4.18 24.01
C ALA A 24 -12.13 4.87 23.83
N ILE A 25 -11.14 4.51 24.65
CA ILE A 25 -9.77 5.04 24.55
C ILE A 25 -8.95 4.23 23.51
N ALA A 26 -9.12 2.92 23.44
CA ALA A 26 -8.35 2.06 22.56
C ALA A 26 -8.72 2.21 21.08
N LEU A 27 -10.01 2.41 20.76
CA LEU A 27 -10.48 2.53 19.38
C LEU A 27 -9.86 3.71 18.60
N PRO A 28 -9.76 4.95 19.12
CA PRO A 28 -9.11 6.04 18.41
C PRO A 28 -7.60 5.79 18.22
N LEU A 29 -6.90 5.20 19.19
CA LEU A 29 -5.49 4.87 19.07
C LEU A 29 -5.22 3.84 17.97
N LEU A 30 -6.12 2.91 17.75
CA LEU A 30 -6.05 1.95 16.65
C LEU A 30 -6.38 2.61 15.30
N ALA A 31 -7.29 3.60 15.28
CA ALA A 31 -7.66 4.32 14.07
C ALA A 31 -6.53 5.24 13.55
N GLU A 32 -5.75 5.85 14.44
CA GLU A 32 -4.61 6.71 14.05
C GLU A 32 -3.48 5.93 13.37
N HIS A 33 -3.34 4.63 13.65
CA HIS A 33 -2.36 3.76 12.97
C HIS A 33 -2.77 3.37 11.54
N VAL A 34 -4.01 3.64 11.14
CA VAL A 34 -4.54 3.31 9.80
C VAL A 34 -4.32 4.45 8.79
N THR A 35 -4.02 5.67 9.23
CA THR A 35 -3.85 6.84 8.33
C THR A 35 -2.44 6.98 7.71
N GLY A 36 -1.44 6.29 8.24
CA GLY A 36 -0.09 6.23 7.63
C GLY A 36 0.19 5.12 6.61
N PRO A 37 -0.64 4.07 6.52
CA PRO A 37 -0.34 2.90 5.68
C PRO A 37 -0.62 3.06 4.20
N THR A 38 -1.49 3.96 3.76
CA THR A 38 -1.94 4.02 2.35
C THR A 38 -0.80 4.32 1.39
N LEU A 39 0.05 5.30 1.67
CA LEU A 39 1.18 5.63 0.81
C LEU A 39 2.27 4.54 0.82
N ASN A 40 2.56 3.97 2.00
CA ASN A 40 3.51 2.88 2.14
C ASN A 40 2.97 1.57 1.53
N ALA A 41 1.69 1.27 1.73
CA ALA A 41 1.01 0.13 1.13
C ALA A 41 0.99 0.24 -0.39
N ALA A 42 0.61 1.39 -0.95
CA ALA A 42 0.61 1.65 -2.37
C ALA A 42 2.02 1.53 -2.98
N SER A 43 3.04 2.08 -2.33
CA SER A 43 4.43 1.91 -2.75
C SER A 43 4.85 0.44 -2.74
N GLY A 44 4.42 -0.31 -1.73
CA GLY A 44 4.64 -1.75 -1.62
C GLY A 44 3.98 -2.52 -2.76
N GLU A 45 2.72 -2.20 -3.07
CA GLU A 45 1.95 -2.79 -4.16
C GLU A 45 2.60 -2.50 -5.52
N ILE A 46 2.97 -1.24 -5.80
CA ILE A 46 3.65 -0.87 -7.04
C ILE A 46 4.97 -1.62 -7.19
N ARG A 47 5.78 -1.72 -6.12
CA ARG A 47 7.01 -2.52 -6.17
C ARG A 47 6.75 -4.00 -6.41
N ALA A 48 5.68 -4.55 -5.86
CA ALA A 48 5.26 -5.92 -6.14
C ALA A 48 4.83 -6.09 -7.60
N ALA A 49 4.07 -5.14 -8.15
CA ALA A 49 3.66 -5.11 -9.55
C ALA A 49 4.86 -5.04 -10.50
N LEU A 50 5.86 -4.19 -10.20
CA LEU A 50 7.10 -4.07 -10.99
C LEU A 50 7.91 -5.37 -10.97
N ARG A 51 8.02 -6.04 -9.81
CA ARG A 51 8.65 -7.37 -9.72
C ARG A 51 7.89 -8.41 -10.53
N GLY A 52 6.56 -8.38 -10.46
CA GLY A 52 5.69 -9.25 -11.27
C GLY A 52 5.87 -9.00 -12.76
N ALA A 53 5.89 -7.72 -13.19
CA ALA A 53 6.12 -7.34 -14.58
C ALA A 53 7.46 -7.88 -15.11
N ARG A 54 8.53 -7.74 -14.32
CA ARG A 54 9.84 -8.30 -14.65
C ARG A 54 9.80 -9.83 -14.77
N SER A 55 9.17 -10.50 -13.80
CA SER A 55 9.04 -11.97 -13.81
C SER A 55 8.25 -12.45 -15.02
N THR A 56 7.16 -11.76 -15.38
CA THR A 56 6.36 -12.04 -16.56
C THR A 56 7.16 -11.83 -17.85
N ALA A 57 7.95 -10.74 -17.93
CA ALA A 57 8.79 -10.48 -19.10
C ALA A 57 9.79 -11.61 -19.36
N ILE A 58 10.42 -12.12 -18.30
CA ILE A 58 11.35 -13.25 -18.39
C ILE A 58 10.63 -14.55 -18.75
N ALA A 59 9.50 -14.84 -18.08
CA ALA A 59 8.79 -16.11 -18.23
C ALA A 59 8.09 -16.25 -19.60
N GLU A 60 7.58 -15.13 -20.14
CA GLU A 60 6.83 -15.12 -21.41
C GLU A 60 7.71 -14.68 -22.61
N ASP A 61 9.00 -14.46 -22.39
CA ASP A 61 9.97 -14.00 -23.41
C ASP A 61 9.46 -12.81 -24.23
N ARG A 62 8.83 -11.84 -23.56
CA ARG A 62 8.31 -10.61 -24.15
C ARG A 62 8.52 -9.39 -23.26
N SER A 63 8.52 -8.21 -23.84
CA SER A 63 8.54 -6.99 -23.05
C SER A 63 7.21 -6.74 -22.37
N VAL A 64 7.27 -6.27 -21.11
CA VAL A 64 6.11 -5.83 -20.30
C VAL A 64 6.30 -4.37 -19.95
N VAL A 65 5.27 -3.56 -20.19
CA VAL A 65 5.33 -2.11 -20.02
C VAL A 65 4.52 -1.68 -18.79
N PHE A 66 5.15 -0.90 -17.91
CA PHE A 66 4.52 -0.22 -16.79
C PHE A 66 4.31 1.26 -17.11
N ARG A 67 3.15 1.78 -16.74
CA ARG A 67 2.81 3.21 -16.81
C ARG A 67 2.01 3.61 -15.58
N GLY A 68 2.44 4.65 -14.87
CA GLY A 68 1.65 5.26 -13.78
C GLY A 68 0.40 5.95 -14.32
N ASP A 69 -0.65 5.95 -13.51
CA ASP A 69 -1.89 6.68 -13.78
C ASP A 69 -2.08 7.78 -12.71
N PRO A 70 -2.04 9.06 -13.11
CA PRO A 70 -2.28 10.17 -12.18
C PRO A 70 -3.68 10.17 -11.57
N ALA A 71 -4.63 9.43 -12.15
CA ALA A 71 -5.99 9.28 -11.64
C ALA A 71 -6.12 8.25 -10.51
N GLY A 72 -5.03 7.59 -10.10
CA GLY A 72 -5.03 6.71 -8.93
C GLY A 72 -4.81 5.24 -9.23
N GLY A 73 -3.78 4.93 -10.01
CA GLY A 73 -3.46 3.55 -10.32
C GLY A 73 -2.23 3.40 -11.21
N TYR A 74 -2.16 2.28 -11.90
CA TYR A 74 -1.11 2.01 -12.87
C TYR A 74 -1.59 1.04 -13.95
N TRP A 75 -0.90 1.05 -15.06
CA TRP A 75 -1.10 0.12 -16.16
C TRP A 75 0.08 -0.83 -16.27
N LEU A 76 -0.23 -2.11 -16.47
CA LEU A 76 0.72 -3.11 -16.95
C LEU A 76 0.24 -3.59 -18.32
N ASP A 77 0.98 -3.26 -19.36
CA ASP A 77 0.56 -3.41 -20.75
C ASP A 77 -0.81 -2.74 -20.99
N ARG A 78 -1.86 -3.56 -21.19
CA ARG A 78 -3.23 -3.09 -21.41
C ARG A 78 -4.14 -3.21 -20.19
N ARG A 79 -3.65 -3.74 -19.07
CA ARG A 79 -4.45 -3.95 -17.87
C ARG A 79 -4.26 -2.80 -16.89
N HIS A 80 -5.36 -2.21 -16.48
CA HIS A 80 -5.38 -1.17 -15.45
C HIS A 80 -5.58 -1.79 -14.07
N PHE A 81 -4.84 -1.27 -13.09
CA PHE A 81 -4.93 -1.62 -11.68
C PHE A 81 -5.16 -0.34 -10.89
N SER A 82 -6.28 -0.29 -10.17
CA SER A 82 -6.58 0.83 -9.28
C SER A 82 -5.94 0.58 -7.93
N LEU A 83 -5.31 1.61 -7.36
CA LEU A 83 -4.84 1.54 -5.98
C LEU A 83 -6.02 1.76 -5.02
N PRO A 84 -6.03 1.07 -3.87
CA PRO A 84 -7.07 1.27 -2.89
C PRO A 84 -7.03 2.70 -2.33
N VAL A 85 -8.18 3.37 -2.34
CA VAL A 85 -8.39 4.68 -1.75
C VAL A 85 -9.22 4.50 -0.49
N MET A 86 -8.78 5.04 0.64
CA MET A 86 -9.58 5.04 1.85
C MET A 86 -10.72 6.05 1.77
N ARG A 87 -11.83 5.75 2.45
CA ARG A 87 -13.01 6.60 2.45
C ARG A 87 -12.68 7.98 3.01
N GLY A 88 -12.80 9.02 2.16
CA GLY A 88 -12.52 10.41 2.54
C GLY A 88 -11.12 10.90 2.20
N GLU A 89 -10.26 10.08 1.60
CA GLU A 89 -8.96 10.50 1.07
C GLU A 89 -9.02 10.75 -0.44
N GLU A 90 -8.17 11.68 -0.90
CA GLU A 90 -7.97 11.86 -2.33
C GLU A 90 -7.24 10.67 -2.96
N PRO A 91 -7.52 10.33 -4.23
CA PRO A 91 -6.84 9.25 -4.92
C PRO A 91 -5.33 9.51 -4.97
N LEU A 92 -4.57 8.44 -4.75
CA LEU A 92 -3.12 8.45 -4.87
C LEU A 92 -2.74 8.74 -6.32
N ARG A 93 -1.80 9.65 -6.54
CA ARG A 93 -1.25 9.92 -7.87
C ARG A 93 -0.02 9.08 -8.10
N VAL A 94 0.00 8.36 -9.20
CA VAL A 94 1.16 7.57 -9.64
C VAL A 94 1.67 8.14 -10.95
N ALA A 95 2.86 8.70 -10.92
CA ALA A 95 3.48 9.29 -12.09
C ALA A 95 4.87 8.70 -12.32
N THR A 96 5.21 8.43 -13.56
CA THR A 96 6.61 8.18 -13.95
C THR A 96 7.31 9.51 -14.18
N ILE A 97 8.45 9.71 -13.53
CA ILE A 97 9.22 10.95 -13.67
C ILE A 97 9.73 11.04 -15.10
N GLY A 98 9.50 12.19 -15.74
CA GLY A 98 9.81 12.40 -17.14
C GLY A 98 8.78 11.84 -18.12
N GLY A 99 7.64 11.33 -17.64
CA GLY A 99 6.55 10.81 -18.49
C GLY A 99 6.90 9.54 -19.27
N ALA A 100 8.06 8.94 -18.99
CA ALA A 100 8.55 7.77 -19.70
C ALA A 100 7.84 6.49 -19.25
N LEU A 101 7.59 5.59 -20.19
CA LEU A 101 7.15 4.23 -19.89
C LEU A 101 8.34 3.43 -19.33
N ILE A 102 8.09 2.58 -18.34
CA ILE A 102 9.11 1.64 -17.84
C ILE A 102 8.84 0.29 -18.49
N SER A 103 9.77 -0.14 -19.33
CA SER A 103 9.70 -1.43 -20.01
C SER A 103 10.63 -2.43 -19.35
N PHE A 104 10.12 -3.64 -19.09
CA PHE A 104 10.90 -4.78 -18.63
C PHE A 104 11.17 -5.70 -19.79
N PHE A 105 12.39 -6.20 -19.90
CA PHE A 105 12.83 -7.03 -21.02
C PHE A 105 12.97 -8.49 -20.63
N PRO A 106 12.89 -9.43 -21.60
CA PRO A 106 13.12 -10.86 -21.36
C PRO A 106 14.46 -11.17 -20.69
N SER A 107 15.48 -10.36 -20.97
CA SER A 107 16.81 -10.46 -20.35
C SER A 107 16.82 -10.19 -18.83
N GLY A 108 15.68 -9.72 -18.27
CA GLY A 108 15.56 -9.35 -16.87
C GLY A 108 15.98 -7.91 -16.55
N GLY A 109 16.50 -7.16 -17.52
CA GLY A 109 16.74 -5.73 -17.41
C GLY A 109 15.47 -4.90 -17.63
N SER A 110 15.61 -3.57 -17.58
CA SER A 110 14.52 -2.64 -17.87
C SER A 110 15.02 -1.39 -18.60
N SER A 111 14.09 -0.54 -19.04
CA SER A 111 14.47 0.80 -19.53
C SER A 111 14.97 1.72 -18.41
N GLY A 112 14.84 1.31 -17.16
CA GLY A 112 15.06 2.14 -16.00
C GLY A 112 13.98 3.21 -15.83
N GLY A 113 14.07 3.96 -14.74
CA GLY A 113 13.18 5.10 -14.50
C GLY A 113 12.84 5.28 -13.03
N ARG A 114 12.03 6.30 -12.76
CA ARG A 114 11.56 6.61 -11.40
C ARG A 114 10.06 6.80 -11.41
N ILE A 115 9.43 6.31 -10.35
CA ILE A 115 8.00 6.41 -10.15
C ILE A 115 7.77 7.22 -8.88
N LEU A 116 6.95 8.24 -8.98
CA LEU A 116 6.50 9.04 -7.85
C LEU A 116 5.08 8.63 -7.49
N VAL A 117 4.92 8.22 -6.25
CA VAL A 117 3.61 7.97 -5.63
C VAL A 117 3.36 9.10 -4.65
N SER A 118 2.32 9.88 -4.86
CA SER A 118 2.01 11.04 -4.03
C SER A 118 0.57 11.04 -3.54
N SER A 119 0.37 11.59 -2.34
CA SER A 119 -0.91 11.85 -1.70
C SER A 119 -0.87 13.19 -1.00
N THR A 120 -1.97 13.61 -0.38
CA THR A 120 -2.02 14.79 0.49
C THR A 120 -1.10 14.68 1.70
N SER A 121 -0.81 13.46 2.17
CA SER A 121 0.06 13.17 3.33
C SER A 121 1.55 13.08 3.00
N GLY A 122 1.94 13.12 1.72
CA GLY A 122 3.35 13.05 1.32
C GLY A 122 3.59 12.36 -0.02
N GLN A 123 4.84 11.98 -0.24
CA GLN A 123 5.26 11.31 -1.47
C GLN A 123 6.28 10.20 -1.20
N ARG A 124 6.35 9.25 -2.10
CA ARG A 124 7.34 8.17 -2.12
C ARG A 124 7.87 8.01 -3.53
N GLU A 125 9.18 7.84 -3.63
CA GLU A 125 9.85 7.59 -4.91
C GLU A 125 10.31 6.13 -4.98
N ILE A 126 10.12 5.51 -6.14
CA ILE A 126 10.57 4.17 -6.45
C ILE A 126 11.49 4.28 -7.66
N ALA A 127 12.74 3.87 -7.51
CA ALA A 127 13.68 3.79 -8.60
C ALA A 127 13.69 2.38 -9.20
N VAL A 128 13.71 2.31 -10.52
CA VAL A 128 13.88 1.06 -11.28
C VAL A 128 15.22 1.08 -11.96
N ASP A 129 16.06 0.11 -11.62
CA ASP A 129 17.40 -0.02 -12.19
C ASP A 129 17.33 -0.60 -13.61
N ALA A 130 18.01 0.04 -14.55
CA ALA A 130 17.95 -0.36 -15.96
C ALA A 130 18.60 -1.73 -16.20
N LEU A 131 19.73 -2.00 -15.53
CA LEU A 131 20.50 -3.20 -15.80
C LEU A 131 19.88 -4.45 -15.20
N THR A 132 19.41 -4.34 -13.95
CA THR A 132 18.89 -5.47 -13.18
C THR A 132 17.38 -5.57 -13.18
N GLY A 133 16.65 -4.53 -13.59
CA GLY A 133 15.21 -4.43 -13.50
C GLY A 133 14.66 -4.43 -12.06
N ARG A 134 15.51 -4.16 -11.04
CA ARG A 134 15.09 -4.10 -9.64
C ARG A 134 14.38 -2.79 -9.35
N ALA A 135 13.35 -2.87 -8.52
CA ALA A 135 12.57 -1.71 -8.08
C ALA A 135 12.75 -1.53 -6.57
N ASP A 136 13.42 -0.45 -6.18
CA ASP A 136 13.74 -0.12 -4.80
C ASP A 136 13.16 1.24 -4.41
N ALA A 137 12.73 1.37 -3.13
CA ALA A 137 12.27 2.67 -2.63
C ALA A 137 13.48 3.59 -2.42
N VAL A 138 13.37 4.81 -2.93
CA VAL A 138 14.33 5.87 -2.63
C VAL A 138 13.91 6.53 -1.32
N ARG A 139 14.83 6.73 -0.41
CA ARG A 139 14.60 7.37 0.90
C ARG A 139 14.51 8.88 0.77
#